data_350828b471f4deea996e044f84af28be
#
_entry.id   350828b471f4deea996e044f84af28be
#
_cell.length_a   1.000
_cell.length_b   1.000
_cell.length_c   1.000
_cell.angle_alpha   90.00
_cell.angle_beta   90.00
_cell.angle_gamma   90.00
#
_symmetry.space_group_name_H-M   'P 1'
#
loop_
_entity.id
_entity.type
_entity.pdbx_description
1 polymer ?
#
loop_
_entity_poly.entity_id
_entity_poly.type
_entity_poly.pdbx_seq_one_letter_code
_entity_poly.pdbx_strand_id
1 'polypeptide(L)'
;MACRCVDCGFVLSESSVHWPTCKPLARNVIKTPETSEAPGARNKQAFTLNGGSGTHLDAPAHFIPGGRTIELITPQELVNVSLAVVDVSDKVARDADYRCSRADVENDERAHGAIPAGSLVCIRTGWAEARYGNRSDYYNAVDASDVDDYTGLPRMHFPGVSLDAARYVVDGGARGLAIDTLNPDGGFSDGSPVHHEVLGRDRYIVENVRLGPELPARGWLATVAPLCVAGAPEAPARFFAWPAATHWSIGLEEVAEAAVAGIKAAQAKKRRREA
;
A
#
# COMPACT_ATOMS: atom_id res chain seq x y z
N MET A 1 3.15 15.84 21.16
CA MET A 1 3.55 14.46 20.77
C MET A 1 3.83 14.48 19.28
N ALA A 2 5.00 13.98 18.81
CA ALA A 2 5.28 13.87 17.40
C ALA A 2 4.19 13.02 16.73
N CYS A 3 3.72 13.45 15.55
CA CYS A 3 2.76 12.69 14.75
C CYS A 3 3.39 11.33 14.41
N ARG A 4 2.77 10.24 14.85
CA ARG A 4 3.22 8.88 14.54
C ARG A 4 2.62 8.48 13.19
N CYS A 5 3.32 8.80 12.11
CA CYS A 5 2.99 8.29 10.79
C CYS A 5 3.78 7.00 10.54
N VAL A 6 3.12 5.96 10.05
CA VAL A 6 3.72 4.68 9.67
C VAL A 6 3.73 4.58 8.15
N ASP A 7 4.88 4.19 7.60
CA ASP A 7 5.00 3.84 6.18
C ASP A 7 4.62 2.37 6.02
N CYS A 8 3.51 2.14 5.34
CA CYS A 8 2.96 0.82 5.04
C CYS A 8 3.39 0.33 3.65
N GLY A 9 4.27 1.03 2.96
CA GLY A 9 4.83 0.63 1.68
C GLY A 9 6.24 0.06 1.81
N PHE A 10 6.64 -0.79 0.88
CA PHE A 10 8.01 -1.27 0.76
C PHE A 10 8.81 -0.41 -0.21
N VAL A 11 10.11 -0.27 0.06
CA VAL A 11 11.04 0.41 -0.84
C VAL A 11 11.15 -0.38 -2.15
N LEU A 12 10.93 0.28 -3.28
CA LEU A 12 11.14 -0.32 -4.59
C LEU A 12 12.63 -0.47 -4.92
N SER A 13 13.00 -1.68 -5.29
CA SER A 13 14.36 -2.05 -5.72
C SER A 13 14.31 -3.16 -6.76
N GLU A 14 15.43 -3.54 -7.32
CA GLU A 14 15.56 -4.67 -8.23
C GLU A 14 15.17 -6.01 -7.59
N SER A 15 15.19 -6.08 -6.26
CA SER A 15 14.76 -7.25 -5.47
C SER A 15 13.30 -7.22 -5.06
N SER A 16 12.56 -6.14 -5.32
CA SER A 16 11.14 -6.05 -4.98
C SER A 16 10.34 -7.16 -5.63
N VAL A 17 9.34 -7.63 -4.91
CA VAL A 17 8.41 -8.65 -5.42
C VAL A 17 7.58 -8.08 -6.58
N HIS A 18 7.24 -8.92 -7.50
CA HIS A 18 6.39 -8.63 -8.66
C HIS A 18 5.80 -9.95 -9.15
N TRP A 19 4.76 -9.92 -9.96
CA TRP A 19 4.25 -11.16 -10.56
C TRP A 19 5.34 -11.86 -11.38
N PRO A 20 5.52 -13.20 -11.28
CA PRO A 20 6.67 -13.90 -11.85
C PRO A 20 6.87 -13.72 -13.36
N THR A 21 5.81 -13.46 -14.13
CA THR A 21 5.92 -13.19 -15.58
C THR A 21 6.37 -11.76 -15.89
N CYS A 22 6.37 -10.88 -14.90
CA CYS A 22 6.80 -9.49 -15.04
C CYS A 22 8.31 -9.35 -14.88
N LYS A 23 8.88 -8.26 -15.43
CA LYS A 23 10.30 -7.94 -15.25
C LYS A 23 10.52 -7.19 -13.95
N PRO A 24 11.63 -7.40 -13.24
CA PRO A 24 11.98 -6.61 -12.07
C PRO A 24 12.21 -5.13 -12.45
N LEU A 25 12.17 -4.26 -11.45
CA LEU A 25 12.60 -2.87 -11.62
C LEU A 25 14.03 -2.84 -12.15
N ALA A 26 14.25 -2.03 -13.19
CA ALA A 26 15.58 -1.73 -13.71
C ALA A 26 15.87 -0.23 -13.59
N ARG A 27 17.05 0.11 -13.06
CA ARG A 27 17.52 1.48 -12.96
C ARG A 27 18.62 1.74 -13.97
N ASN A 28 18.47 2.81 -14.73
CA ASN A 28 19.48 3.29 -15.66
C ASN A 28 20.03 4.64 -15.18
N VAL A 29 21.28 4.66 -14.74
CA VAL A 29 21.97 5.91 -14.41
C VAL A 29 22.23 6.66 -15.71
N ILE A 30 21.59 7.81 -15.88
CA ILE A 30 21.76 8.64 -17.08
C ILE A 30 22.96 9.55 -16.91
N LYS A 31 23.13 10.15 -15.72
CA LYS A 31 24.20 11.11 -15.43
C LYS A 31 24.39 11.23 -13.91
N THR A 32 25.65 11.22 -13.47
CA THR A 32 26.03 11.53 -12.09
C THR A 32 26.97 12.73 -12.06
N PRO A 33 27.14 13.40 -10.91
CA PRO A 33 28.15 14.44 -10.74
C PRO A 33 29.57 13.96 -11.09
N GLU A 34 29.89 12.71 -10.77
CA GLU A 34 31.18 12.08 -11.00
C GLU A 34 31.47 11.82 -12.49
N THR A 35 30.44 11.67 -13.31
CA THR A 35 30.54 11.42 -14.76
C THR A 35 30.38 12.68 -15.60
N SER A 36 30.26 13.85 -14.97
CA SER A 36 30.02 15.11 -15.66
C SER A 36 30.99 16.21 -15.21
N GLU A 37 31.82 16.70 -16.11
CA GLU A 37 32.71 17.85 -15.88
C GLU A 37 31.98 19.21 -15.91
N ALA A 38 30.68 19.22 -16.26
CA ALA A 38 29.91 20.44 -16.37
C ALA A 38 29.60 21.06 -15.00
N PRO A 39 29.75 22.37 -14.80
CA PRO A 39 29.28 23.06 -13.61
C PRO A 39 27.79 22.80 -13.36
N GLY A 40 27.43 22.41 -12.12
CA GLY A 40 26.03 22.07 -11.77
C GLY A 40 25.56 20.70 -12.27
N ALA A 41 26.47 19.75 -12.45
CA ALA A 41 26.14 18.37 -12.76
C ALA A 41 25.10 17.82 -11.76
N ARG A 42 24.10 17.08 -12.27
CA ARG A 42 22.98 16.57 -11.51
C ARG A 42 22.87 15.06 -11.66
N ASN A 43 22.53 14.38 -10.57
CA ASN A 43 22.20 12.97 -10.62
C ASN A 43 20.86 12.78 -11.33
N LYS A 44 20.84 11.98 -12.39
CA LYS A 44 19.64 11.65 -13.16
C LYS A 44 19.55 10.15 -13.37
N GLN A 45 18.37 9.61 -13.13
CA GLN A 45 18.10 8.20 -13.33
C GLN A 45 16.80 8.03 -14.12
N ALA A 46 16.72 6.98 -14.91
CA ALA A 46 15.49 6.47 -15.49
C ALA A 46 15.16 5.12 -14.84
N PHE A 47 13.87 4.83 -14.77
CA PHE A 47 13.36 3.56 -14.24
C PHE A 47 12.51 2.88 -15.29
N THR A 48 12.65 1.56 -15.38
CA THR A 48 11.70 0.68 -16.05
C THR A 48 11.14 -0.26 -14.99
N LEU A 49 9.81 -0.28 -14.83
CA LEU A 49 9.13 -1.12 -13.85
C LEU A 49 7.73 -1.49 -14.37
N ASN A 50 7.17 -2.57 -13.84
CA ASN A 50 5.77 -2.91 -14.07
C ASN A 50 4.89 -2.20 -13.06
N GLY A 51 3.62 -1.96 -13.40
CA GLY A 51 2.64 -1.35 -12.50
C GLY A 51 2.50 -2.11 -11.19
N GLY A 52 2.42 -3.44 -11.23
CA GLY A 52 2.31 -4.33 -10.07
C GLY A 52 3.65 -4.64 -9.36
N SER A 53 4.61 -3.71 -9.34
CA SER A 53 5.89 -3.90 -8.66
C SER A 53 5.85 -3.41 -7.23
N GLY A 54 6.18 -4.31 -6.27
CA GLY A 54 6.22 -4.00 -4.84
C GLY A 54 4.84 -3.58 -4.31
N THR A 55 4.77 -2.64 -3.37
CA THR A 55 3.49 -2.07 -2.93
C THR A 55 2.90 -1.25 -4.06
N HIS A 56 1.70 -1.62 -4.51
CA HIS A 56 1.01 -1.00 -5.63
C HIS A 56 -0.50 -0.96 -5.42
N LEU A 57 -1.18 -0.20 -6.27
CA LEU A 57 -2.63 -0.10 -6.32
C LEU A 57 -3.13 -0.57 -7.68
N ASP A 58 -4.15 -1.43 -7.65
CA ASP A 58 -4.92 -1.85 -8.81
C ASP A 58 -6.19 -1.04 -8.93
N ALA A 59 -6.34 -0.38 -10.06
CA ALA A 59 -7.58 0.27 -10.46
C ALA A 59 -8.55 -0.75 -11.10
N PRO A 60 -9.86 -0.44 -11.18
CA PRO A 60 -10.84 -1.30 -11.85
C PRO A 60 -10.41 -1.78 -13.24
N ALA A 61 -9.72 -0.94 -14.02
CA ALA A 61 -9.23 -1.29 -15.36
C ALA A 61 -8.26 -2.47 -15.39
N HIS A 62 -7.69 -2.88 -14.23
CA HIS A 62 -6.76 -4.01 -14.19
C HIS A 62 -7.43 -5.33 -14.60
N PHE A 63 -8.68 -5.57 -14.18
CA PHE A 63 -9.44 -6.78 -14.50
C PHE A 63 -10.74 -6.51 -15.27
N ILE A 64 -11.24 -5.28 -15.25
CA ILE A 64 -12.57 -4.95 -15.79
C ILE A 64 -12.41 -4.15 -17.08
N PRO A 65 -12.81 -4.68 -18.24
CA PRO A 65 -12.80 -3.94 -19.49
C PRO A 65 -13.62 -2.65 -19.38
N GLY A 66 -12.99 -1.51 -19.70
CA GLY A 66 -13.62 -0.18 -19.56
C GLY A 66 -13.72 0.34 -18.13
N GLY A 67 -13.14 -0.35 -17.15
CA GLY A 67 -13.00 0.12 -15.78
C GLY A 67 -12.15 1.39 -15.68
N ARG A 68 -12.27 2.09 -14.54
CA ARG A 68 -11.46 3.30 -14.26
C ARG A 68 -9.98 2.93 -14.16
N THR A 69 -9.13 3.78 -14.74
CA THR A 69 -7.68 3.74 -14.62
C THR A 69 -7.20 4.57 -13.42
N ILE A 70 -5.92 4.48 -13.09
CA ILE A 70 -5.31 5.10 -11.88
C ILE A 70 -5.64 6.59 -11.78
N GLU A 71 -5.51 7.35 -12.86
CA GLU A 71 -5.73 8.80 -12.87
C GLU A 71 -7.20 9.19 -12.66
N LEU A 72 -8.11 8.23 -12.79
CA LEU A 72 -9.56 8.43 -12.57
C LEU A 72 -10.00 8.10 -11.14
N ILE A 73 -9.13 7.52 -10.32
CA ILE A 73 -9.38 7.36 -8.88
C ILE A 73 -9.14 8.70 -8.21
N THR A 74 -10.17 9.23 -7.58
CA THR A 74 -10.12 10.61 -7.04
C THR A 74 -9.29 10.70 -5.75
N PRO A 75 -8.69 11.86 -5.44
CA PRO A 75 -8.01 12.06 -4.17
C PRO A 75 -8.88 11.77 -2.94
N GLN A 76 -10.20 11.99 -3.02
CA GLN A 76 -11.15 11.71 -1.94
C GLN A 76 -11.30 10.21 -1.64
N GLU A 77 -10.93 9.36 -2.59
CA GLU A 77 -10.91 7.90 -2.42
C GLU A 77 -9.59 7.40 -1.84
N LEU A 78 -8.52 8.18 -1.92
CA LEU A 78 -7.16 7.79 -1.60
C LEU A 78 -6.60 8.45 -0.33
N VAL A 79 -7.11 9.63 0.04
CA VAL A 79 -6.53 10.47 1.11
C VAL A 79 -7.44 10.51 2.31
N ASN A 80 -6.88 10.35 3.51
CA ASN A 80 -7.61 10.39 4.78
C ASN A 80 -8.77 9.38 4.86
N VAL A 81 -8.62 8.22 4.23
CA VAL A 81 -9.61 7.15 4.34
C VAL A 81 -9.48 6.44 5.68
N SER A 82 -10.59 6.06 6.30
CA SER A 82 -10.58 5.25 7.51
C SER A 82 -9.84 3.94 7.25
N LEU A 83 -8.91 3.57 8.14
CA LEU A 83 -8.20 2.30 8.07
C LEU A 83 -8.90 1.29 8.98
N ALA A 84 -9.24 0.13 8.43
CA ALA A 84 -9.70 -1.03 9.18
C ALA A 84 -8.74 -2.21 8.93
N VAL A 85 -8.16 -2.77 9.98
CA VAL A 85 -7.25 -3.93 9.88
C VAL A 85 -7.93 -5.14 10.47
N VAL A 86 -8.07 -6.19 9.66
CA VAL A 86 -8.54 -7.53 10.06
C VAL A 86 -7.32 -8.44 10.11
N ASP A 87 -7.01 -8.98 11.27
CA ASP A 87 -5.81 -9.78 11.51
C ASP A 87 -6.13 -11.27 11.51
N VAL A 88 -5.52 -12.00 10.58
CA VAL A 88 -5.62 -13.46 10.46
C VAL A 88 -4.25 -14.14 10.53
N SER A 89 -3.21 -13.44 10.98
CA SER A 89 -1.82 -13.92 11.02
C SER A 89 -1.65 -15.22 11.81
N ASP A 90 -2.39 -15.38 12.91
CA ASP A 90 -2.40 -16.62 13.70
C ASP A 90 -2.91 -17.85 12.93
N LYS A 91 -3.81 -17.65 11.98
CA LYS A 91 -4.38 -18.71 11.13
C LYS A 91 -3.41 -19.02 9.99
N VAL A 92 -2.85 -18.00 9.39
CA VAL A 92 -1.81 -18.11 8.35
C VAL A 92 -0.56 -18.84 8.87
N ALA A 93 -0.19 -18.63 10.12
CA ALA A 93 0.93 -19.35 10.74
C ALA A 93 0.74 -20.88 10.77
N ARG A 94 -0.51 -21.38 10.65
CA ARG A 94 -0.85 -22.81 10.63
C ARG A 94 -1.14 -23.33 9.23
N ASP A 95 -1.52 -22.43 8.32
CA ASP A 95 -1.90 -22.75 6.95
C ASP A 95 -1.49 -21.62 6.01
N ALA A 96 -0.46 -21.85 5.21
CA ALA A 96 0.06 -20.86 4.27
C ALA A 96 -0.96 -20.45 3.19
N ASP A 97 -1.91 -21.35 2.88
CA ASP A 97 -2.97 -21.13 1.89
C ASP A 97 -4.25 -20.59 2.51
N TYR A 98 -4.20 -20.18 3.79
CA TYR A 98 -5.37 -19.68 4.49
C TYR A 98 -5.99 -18.49 3.76
N ARG A 99 -7.32 -18.52 3.64
CA ARG A 99 -8.10 -17.42 3.09
C ARG A 99 -8.93 -16.76 4.18
N CYS A 100 -8.68 -15.46 4.40
CA CYS A 100 -9.50 -14.68 5.32
C CYS A 100 -10.98 -14.86 4.96
N SER A 101 -11.75 -15.45 5.85
CA SER A 101 -13.15 -15.75 5.64
C SER A 101 -14.07 -14.61 6.07
N ARG A 102 -15.31 -14.61 5.61
CA ARG A 102 -16.34 -13.70 6.11
C ARG A 102 -16.48 -13.78 7.63
N ALA A 103 -16.42 -14.98 8.20
CA ALA A 103 -16.49 -15.16 9.65
C ALA A 103 -15.33 -14.47 10.39
N ASP A 104 -14.14 -14.36 9.77
CA ASP A 104 -13.03 -13.60 10.34
C ASP A 104 -13.34 -12.12 10.42
N VAL A 105 -13.87 -11.56 9.35
CA VAL A 105 -14.27 -10.15 9.31
C VAL A 105 -15.37 -9.86 10.33
N GLU A 106 -16.41 -10.72 10.41
CA GLU A 106 -17.49 -10.58 11.39
C GLU A 106 -17.00 -10.74 12.84
N ASN A 107 -16.01 -11.62 13.09
CA ASN A 107 -15.39 -11.77 14.41
C ASN A 107 -14.56 -10.53 14.78
N ASP A 108 -13.83 -9.98 13.83
CA ASP A 108 -13.07 -8.74 14.01
C ASP A 108 -14.00 -7.57 14.33
N GLU A 109 -15.13 -7.45 13.62
CA GLU A 109 -16.12 -6.40 13.91
C GLU A 109 -16.75 -6.55 15.29
N ARG A 110 -17.01 -7.78 15.74
CA ARG A 110 -17.50 -8.02 17.12
C ARG A 110 -16.49 -7.61 18.19
N ALA A 111 -15.21 -7.78 17.90
CA ALA A 111 -14.13 -7.46 18.85
C ALA A 111 -13.74 -5.97 18.85
N HIS A 112 -13.78 -5.31 17.70
CA HIS A 112 -13.18 -3.98 17.51
C HIS A 112 -14.18 -2.92 17.02
N GLY A 113 -15.44 -3.27 16.84
CA GLY A 113 -16.48 -2.43 16.26
C GLY A 113 -16.57 -2.56 14.75
N ALA A 114 -17.73 -2.16 14.22
CA ALA A 114 -18.03 -2.25 12.79
C ALA A 114 -16.99 -1.53 11.93
N ILE A 115 -16.74 -2.07 10.75
CA ILE A 115 -15.91 -1.41 9.73
C ILE A 115 -16.67 -0.20 9.19
N PRO A 116 -16.16 1.04 9.33
CA PRO A 116 -16.84 2.20 8.83
C PRO A 116 -16.98 2.16 7.30
N ALA A 117 -18.15 2.51 6.76
CA ALA A 117 -18.31 2.68 5.33
C ALA A 117 -17.29 3.70 4.79
N GLY A 118 -16.77 3.46 3.61
CA GLY A 118 -15.71 4.28 3.03
C GLY A 118 -14.29 3.95 3.53
N SER A 119 -14.12 2.90 4.33
CA SER A 119 -12.80 2.46 4.79
C SER A 119 -11.97 1.78 3.70
N LEU A 120 -10.64 1.84 3.83
CA LEU A 120 -9.71 0.88 3.26
C LEU A 120 -9.59 -0.29 4.25
N VAL A 121 -10.03 -1.47 3.83
CA VAL A 121 -9.98 -2.69 4.66
C VAL A 121 -8.71 -3.44 4.34
N CYS A 122 -7.85 -3.59 5.34
CA CYS A 122 -6.57 -4.25 5.23
C CYS A 122 -6.64 -5.64 5.88
N ILE A 123 -6.30 -6.67 5.13
CA ILE A 123 -6.17 -8.03 5.64
C ILE A 123 -4.71 -8.26 6.01
N ARG A 124 -4.44 -8.36 7.30
CA ARG A 124 -3.12 -8.68 7.85
C ARG A 124 -2.96 -10.18 7.92
N THR A 125 -2.07 -10.72 7.13
CA THR A 125 -1.70 -12.14 7.13
C THR A 125 -0.38 -12.40 7.85
N GLY A 126 0.45 -11.36 8.05
CA GLY A 126 1.81 -11.46 8.56
C GLY A 126 2.82 -11.95 7.50
N TRP A 127 2.36 -12.17 6.28
CA TRP A 127 3.17 -12.77 5.21
C TRP A 127 4.33 -11.87 4.79
N ALA A 128 4.05 -10.62 4.47
CA ALA A 128 5.07 -9.68 4.01
C ALA A 128 6.10 -9.37 5.10
N GLU A 129 5.67 -9.16 6.35
CA GLU A 129 6.59 -8.87 7.45
C GLU A 129 7.64 -9.97 7.63
N ALA A 130 7.24 -11.24 7.41
CA ALA A 130 8.12 -12.39 7.56
C ALA A 130 8.99 -12.68 6.32
N ARG A 131 8.56 -12.34 5.10
CA ARG A 131 9.10 -12.92 3.86
C ARG A 131 9.45 -11.93 2.76
N TYR A 132 9.02 -10.67 2.80
CA TYR A 132 9.20 -9.73 1.68
C TYR A 132 10.65 -9.55 1.22
N GLY A 133 11.61 -9.69 2.11
CA GLY A 133 13.05 -9.60 1.80
C GLY A 133 13.60 -10.75 0.95
N ASN A 134 12.88 -11.85 0.82
CA ASN A 134 13.28 -13.04 0.04
C ASN A 134 12.16 -13.43 -0.92
N ARG A 135 12.35 -13.18 -2.20
CA ARG A 135 11.35 -13.43 -3.24
C ARG A 135 10.92 -14.91 -3.34
N SER A 136 11.87 -15.86 -3.17
CA SER A 136 11.56 -17.29 -3.18
C SER A 136 10.63 -17.66 -2.02
N ASP A 137 10.95 -17.20 -0.82
CA ASP A 137 10.14 -17.44 0.37
C ASP A 137 8.78 -16.74 0.28
N TYR A 138 8.75 -15.57 -0.38
CA TYR A 138 7.52 -14.81 -0.56
C TYR A 138 6.54 -15.50 -1.49
N TYR A 139 7.02 -16.04 -2.61
CA TYR A 139 6.21 -16.83 -3.55
C TYR A 139 5.85 -18.20 -3.00
N ASN A 140 6.73 -18.78 -2.18
CA ASN A 140 6.59 -20.11 -1.57
C ASN A 140 6.17 -21.18 -2.60
N ALA A 141 6.80 -21.16 -3.76
CA ALA A 141 6.63 -22.18 -4.80
C ALA A 141 7.53 -23.39 -4.47
N VAL A 142 7.01 -24.29 -3.65
CA VAL A 142 7.79 -25.37 -3.02
C VAL A 142 8.05 -26.56 -3.96
N ASP A 143 7.22 -26.75 -4.97
CA ASP A 143 7.34 -27.84 -5.95
C ASP A 143 7.31 -27.28 -7.38
N ALA A 144 8.45 -27.34 -8.05
CA ALA A 144 8.58 -26.88 -9.43
C ALA A 144 7.79 -27.76 -10.44
N SER A 145 7.37 -28.96 -10.04
CA SER A 145 6.55 -29.85 -10.88
C SER A 145 5.04 -29.62 -10.70
N ASP A 146 4.62 -28.97 -9.61
CA ASP A 146 3.25 -28.53 -9.40
C ASP A 146 3.04 -27.19 -10.11
N VAL A 147 2.61 -27.29 -11.36
CA VAL A 147 2.45 -26.12 -12.25
C VAL A 147 0.97 -25.73 -12.31
N ASP A 148 0.73 -24.43 -12.22
CA ASP A 148 -0.56 -23.85 -12.43
C ASP A 148 -0.92 -23.88 -13.92
N ASP A 149 -2.02 -24.54 -14.28
CA ASP A 149 -2.43 -24.79 -15.66
C ASP A 149 -2.74 -23.50 -16.44
N TYR A 150 -3.13 -22.45 -15.75
CA TYR A 150 -3.47 -21.17 -16.38
C TYR A 150 -2.23 -20.30 -16.64
N THR A 151 -1.32 -20.23 -15.68
CA THR A 151 -0.14 -19.36 -15.77
C THR A 151 1.08 -20.06 -16.34
N GLY A 152 1.13 -21.41 -16.30
CA GLY A 152 2.31 -22.19 -16.65
C GLY A 152 3.48 -22.03 -15.66
N LEU A 153 3.24 -21.44 -14.49
CA LEU A 153 4.23 -21.18 -13.45
C LEU A 153 4.11 -22.22 -12.33
N PRO A 154 5.20 -22.48 -11.57
CA PRO A 154 5.09 -23.24 -10.34
C PRO A 154 4.03 -22.63 -9.43
N ARG A 155 3.16 -23.49 -8.88
CA ARG A 155 2.08 -23.07 -8.00
C ARG A 155 2.63 -22.43 -6.75
N MET A 156 2.19 -21.24 -6.45
CA MET A 156 2.58 -20.47 -5.27
C MET A 156 1.64 -20.79 -4.11
N HIS A 157 2.16 -20.71 -2.89
CA HIS A 157 1.43 -21.00 -1.66
C HIS A 157 1.53 -19.83 -0.70
N PHE A 158 0.61 -18.89 -0.78
CA PHE A 158 0.51 -17.74 0.12
C PHE A 158 -0.96 -17.39 0.40
N PRO A 159 -1.26 -16.75 1.55
CA PRO A 159 -2.62 -16.50 1.97
C PRO A 159 -3.34 -15.48 1.11
N GLY A 160 -4.67 -15.51 1.17
CA GLY A 160 -5.52 -14.58 0.46
C GLY A 160 -6.81 -14.26 1.22
N VAL A 161 -7.80 -13.84 0.46
CA VAL A 161 -9.15 -13.50 0.93
C VAL A 161 -10.15 -14.42 0.23
N SER A 162 -11.16 -14.90 0.93
CA SER A 162 -12.23 -15.65 0.30
C SER A 162 -13.22 -14.72 -0.41
N LEU A 163 -13.87 -15.22 -1.45
CA LEU A 163 -14.82 -14.40 -2.22
C LEU A 163 -15.99 -13.89 -1.37
N ASP A 164 -16.46 -14.65 -0.41
CA ASP A 164 -17.54 -14.24 0.49
C ASP A 164 -17.10 -13.15 1.48
N ALA A 165 -15.85 -13.17 1.94
CA ALA A 165 -15.27 -12.08 2.72
C ALA A 165 -15.12 -10.80 1.89
N ALA A 166 -14.62 -10.90 0.66
CA ALA A 166 -14.49 -9.76 -0.25
C ALA A 166 -15.87 -9.12 -0.51
N ARG A 167 -16.90 -9.94 -0.80
CA ARG A 167 -18.28 -9.48 -0.96
C ARG A 167 -18.80 -8.76 0.28
N TYR A 168 -18.63 -9.38 1.44
CA TYR A 168 -19.07 -8.80 2.70
C TYR A 168 -18.45 -7.41 2.95
N VAL A 169 -17.16 -7.28 2.72
CA VAL A 169 -16.42 -6.02 2.86
C VAL A 169 -16.93 -4.97 1.87
N VAL A 170 -17.10 -5.33 0.60
CA VAL A 170 -17.58 -4.40 -0.43
C VAL A 170 -19.03 -4.00 -0.22
N ASP A 171 -19.92 -4.97 0.14
CA ASP A 171 -21.32 -4.70 0.47
C ASP A 171 -21.45 -3.80 1.70
N GLY A 172 -20.52 -3.89 2.67
CA GLY A 172 -20.39 -2.98 3.81
C GLY A 172 -19.94 -1.57 3.45
N GLY A 173 -19.66 -1.31 2.17
CA GLY A 173 -19.32 0.03 1.66
C GLY A 173 -17.84 0.37 1.73
N ALA A 174 -16.94 -0.60 1.84
CA ALA A 174 -15.51 -0.37 1.75
C ALA A 174 -15.13 0.34 0.44
N ARG A 175 -14.14 1.23 0.50
CA ARG A 175 -13.57 1.90 -0.68
C ARG A 175 -12.59 1.03 -1.44
N GLY A 176 -11.84 0.22 -0.71
CA GLY A 176 -10.85 -0.67 -1.26
C GLY A 176 -10.51 -1.79 -0.29
N LEU A 177 -9.82 -2.76 -0.81
CA LEU A 177 -9.24 -3.89 -0.10
C LEU A 177 -7.70 -3.78 -0.17
N ALA A 178 -7.01 -4.04 0.93
CA ALA A 178 -5.56 -4.13 0.94
C ALA A 178 -5.11 -5.45 1.57
N ILE A 179 -3.97 -5.98 1.13
CA ILE A 179 -3.41 -7.22 1.65
C ILE A 179 -1.88 -7.17 1.65
N ASP A 180 -1.25 -7.85 2.61
CA ASP A 180 0.19 -7.98 2.74
C ASP A 180 0.76 -9.21 1.99
N THR A 181 0.12 -9.61 0.90
CA THR A 181 0.58 -10.67 -0.01
C THR A 181 0.68 -10.18 -1.44
N LEU A 182 1.14 -11.06 -2.34
CA LEU A 182 1.34 -10.75 -3.75
C LEU A 182 0.03 -10.41 -4.49
N ASN A 183 -1.09 -11.00 -4.04
CA ASN A 183 -2.44 -10.70 -4.52
C ASN A 183 -3.49 -11.18 -3.49
N PRO A 184 -4.74 -10.69 -3.54
CA PRO A 184 -5.78 -11.05 -2.59
C PRO A 184 -6.42 -12.43 -2.88
N ASP A 185 -6.26 -13.00 -4.07
CA ASP A 185 -6.80 -14.31 -4.41
C ASP A 185 -5.97 -15.46 -3.84
N GLY A 186 -4.78 -15.16 -3.27
CA GLY A 186 -3.84 -16.13 -2.71
C GLY A 186 -2.93 -16.78 -3.75
N GLY A 187 -2.08 -17.71 -3.31
CA GLY A 187 -1.02 -18.29 -4.11
C GLY A 187 -1.46 -19.01 -5.37
N PHE A 188 -2.65 -19.60 -5.34
CA PHE A 188 -3.31 -20.15 -6.51
C PHE A 188 -4.81 -19.90 -6.43
N SER A 189 -5.40 -19.54 -7.55
CA SER A 189 -6.83 -19.26 -7.63
C SER A 189 -7.29 -19.34 -9.08
N ASP A 190 -8.34 -20.06 -9.33
CA ASP A 190 -8.95 -20.14 -10.65
C ASP A 190 -9.71 -18.85 -10.96
N GLY A 191 -9.20 -18.06 -11.92
CA GLY A 191 -9.89 -16.91 -12.47
C GLY A 191 -9.94 -15.66 -11.59
N SER A 192 -9.13 -15.54 -10.53
CA SER A 192 -9.00 -14.35 -9.69
C SER A 192 -10.33 -13.74 -9.21
N PRO A 193 -11.18 -14.54 -8.51
CA PRO A 193 -12.54 -14.11 -8.19
C PRO A 193 -12.62 -12.90 -7.24
N VAL A 194 -11.62 -12.69 -6.37
CA VAL A 194 -11.59 -11.53 -5.47
C VAL A 194 -11.27 -10.25 -6.25
N HIS A 195 -10.31 -10.29 -7.18
CA HIS A 195 -10.08 -9.17 -8.09
C HIS A 195 -11.34 -8.79 -8.86
N HIS A 196 -12.00 -9.76 -9.49
CA HIS A 196 -13.23 -9.51 -10.25
C HIS A 196 -14.34 -8.93 -9.39
N GLU A 197 -14.50 -9.40 -8.14
CA GLU A 197 -15.53 -8.90 -7.24
C GLU A 197 -15.23 -7.45 -6.81
N VAL A 198 -14.02 -7.18 -6.33
CA VAL A 198 -13.66 -5.86 -5.78
C VAL A 198 -13.59 -4.82 -6.89
N LEU A 199 -12.84 -5.10 -7.95
CA LEU A 199 -12.64 -4.16 -9.06
C LEU A 199 -13.91 -3.99 -9.89
N GLY A 200 -14.73 -5.06 -10.03
CA GLY A 200 -16.03 -5.03 -10.70
C GLY A 200 -17.09 -4.19 -10.00
N ARG A 201 -16.90 -3.94 -8.69
CA ARG A 201 -17.73 -3.01 -7.90
C ARG A 201 -17.16 -1.61 -7.86
N ASP A 202 -16.25 -1.28 -8.78
CA ASP A 202 -15.59 0.03 -8.88
C ASP A 202 -14.85 0.41 -7.59
N ARG A 203 -14.18 -0.58 -6.97
CA ARG A 203 -13.28 -0.42 -5.83
C ARG A 203 -11.86 -0.68 -6.29
N TYR A 204 -10.86 -0.29 -5.46
CA TYR A 204 -9.46 -0.55 -5.75
C TYR A 204 -8.89 -1.60 -4.80
N ILE A 205 -7.78 -2.22 -5.22
CA ILE A 205 -7.00 -3.15 -4.38
C ILE A 205 -5.61 -2.54 -4.15
N VAL A 206 -5.03 -2.80 -2.97
CA VAL A 206 -3.64 -2.44 -2.66
C VAL A 206 -2.90 -3.71 -2.20
N GLU A 207 -1.84 -4.05 -2.90
CA GLU A 207 -1.11 -5.30 -2.69
C GLU A 207 0.29 -5.06 -2.14
N ASN A 208 0.86 -6.11 -1.57
CA ASN A 208 2.21 -6.07 -0.99
C ASN A 208 2.37 -4.94 0.03
N VAL A 209 1.37 -4.75 0.90
CA VAL A 209 1.44 -3.72 1.93
C VAL A 209 2.16 -4.22 3.17
N ARG A 210 2.80 -3.32 3.91
CA ARG A 210 3.41 -3.61 5.19
C ARG A 210 2.41 -3.34 6.30
N LEU A 211 1.85 -4.38 6.89
CA LEU A 211 0.85 -4.30 7.97
C LEU A 211 1.47 -4.74 9.31
N GLY A 212 2.39 -3.95 9.84
CA GLY A 212 3.06 -4.24 11.09
C GLY A 212 2.13 -4.23 12.32
N PRO A 213 2.59 -4.78 13.45
CA PRO A 213 1.78 -4.89 14.68
C PRO A 213 1.42 -3.53 15.30
N GLU A 214 2.08 -2.45 14.88
CA GLU A 214 1.82 -1.08 15.32
C GLU A 214 0.50 -0.51 14.79
N LEU A 215 -0.09 -1.14 13.75
CA LEU A 215 -1.37 -0.71 13.19
C LEU A 215 -2.52 -1.36 13.96
N PRO A 216 -3.38 -0.57 14.62
CA PRO A 216 -4.54 -1.11 15.34
C PRO A 216 -5.66 -1.51 14.38
N ALA A 217 -6.61 -2.30 14.87
CA ALA A 217 -7.78 -2.70 14.11
C ALA A 217 -8.61 -1.51 13.59
N ARG A 218 -8.74 -0.45 14.39
CA ARG A 218 -9.55 0.75 14.08
C ARG A 218 -8.89 2.03 14.58
N GLY A 219 -9.44 3.18 14.20
CA GLY A 219 -9.06 4.48 14.75
C GLY A 219 -7.86 5.15 14.07
N TRP A 220 -7.44 4.63 12.92
CA TRP A 220 -6.41 5.24 12.09
C TRP A 220 -6.97 5.67 10.74
N LEU A 221 -6.27 6.58 10.11
CA LEU A 221 -6.48 7.02 8.72
C LEU A 221 -5.34 6.53 7.84
N ALA A 222 -5.63 6.39 6.57
CA ALA A 222 -4.69 5.98 5.56
C ALA A 222 -4.67 6.94 4.37
N THR A 223 -3.53 7.02 3.71
CA THR A 223 -3.39 7.61 2.37
C THR A 223 -2.61 6.65 1.50
N VAL A 224 -3.16 6.33 0.34
CA VAL A 224 -2.48 5.58 -0.71
C VAL A 224 -2.20 6.54 -1.87
N ALA A 225 -0.93 6.66 -2.26
CA ALA A 225 -0.48 7.59 -3.29
C ALA A 225 0.15 6.81 -4.47
N PRO A 226 -0.67 6.31 -5.40
CA PRO A 226 -0.15 5.64 -6.59
C PRO A 226 0.55 6.63 -7.53
N LEU A 227 1.50 6.13 -8.32
CA LEU A 227 2.09 6.89 -9.41
C LEU A 227 1.00 7.17 -10.46
N CYS A 228 0.61 8.43 -10.59
CA CYS A 228 -0.49 8.85 -11.46
C CYS A 228 -0.05 8.84 -12.93
N VAL A 229 -0.28 7.73 -13.62
CA VAL A 229 0.01 7.53 -15.03
C VAL A 229 -1.29 7.38 -15.80
N ALA A 230 -1.47 8.18 -16.85
CA ALA A 230 -2.67 8.15 -17.68
C ALA A 230 -2.84 6.78 -18.35
N GLY A 231 -4.02 6.20 -18.26
CA GLY A 231 -4.36 4.90 -18.81
C GLY A 231 -3.77 3.70 -18.08
N ALA A 232 -3.07 3.91 -16.94
CA ALA A 232 -2.50 2.81 -16.19
C ALA A 232 -3.59 2.02 -15.44
N PRO A 233 -3.65 0.68 -15.59
CA PRO A 233 -4.57 -0.16 -14.84
C PRO A 233 -4.09 -0.42 -13.41
N GLU A 234 -2.80 -0.33 -13.16
CA GLU A 234 -2.13 -0.51 -11.87
C GLU A 234 -0.91 0.41 -11.76
N ALA A 235 -0.51 0.79 -10.55
CA ALA A 235 0.68 1.60 -10.36
C ALA A 235 1.30 1.40 -8.97
N PRO A 236 2.67 1.43 -8.86
CA PRO A 236 3.34 1.46 -7.57
C PRO A 236 2.83 2.61 -6.73
N ALA A 237 2.68 2.37 -5.43
CA ALA A 237 2.10 3.33 -4.52
C ALA A 237 2.93 3.51 -3.25
N ARG A 238 2.90 4.73 -2.69
CA ARG A 238 3.29 4.96 -1.31
C ARG A 238 2.04 4.87 -0.44
N PHE A 239 2.13 4.12 0.65
CA PHE A 239 1.02 3.93 1.59
C PHE A 239 1.44 4.39 2.98
N PHE A 240 0.67 5.31 3.56
CA PHE A 240 0.91 5.84 4.90
C PHE A 240 -0.32 5.65 5.77
N ALA A 241 -0.11 5.42 7.08
CA ALA A 241 -1.17 5.38 8.07
C ALA A 241 -0.80 6.17 9.33
N TRP A 242 -1.80 6.79 9.96
CA TRP A 242 -1.61 7.56 11.20
C TRP A 242 -2.89 7.57 12.04
N PRO A 243 -2.81 7.83 13.37
CA PRO A 243 -3.98 7.93 14.24
C PRO A 243 -4.96 9.02 13.78
N ALA A 244 -6.27 8.70 13.70
CA ALA A 244 -7.30 9.65 13.29
C ALA A 244 -7.39 10.90 14.20
N ALA A 245 -7.08 10.74 15.49
CA ALA A 245 -7.04 11.84 16.47
C ALA A 245 -5.79 12.73 16.32
N THR A 246 -4.89 12.41 15.39
CA THR A 246 -3.73 13.25 15.14
C THR A 246 -4.20 14.51 14.41
N HIS A 247 -4.41 15.59 15.17
CA HIS A 247 -4.43 16.90 14.57
C HIS A 247 -3.04 17.13 13.96
N TRP A 248 -2.98 17.33 12.67
CA TRP A 248 -1.85 17.96 12.01
C TRP A 248 -1.85 19.44 12.43
N SER A 249 -1.78 19.71 13.74
CA SER A 249 -1.23 20.96 14.18
C SER A 249 0.26 20.87 13.83
N ILE A 250 0.62 21.22 12.61
CA ILE A 250 1.85 21.98 12.45
C ILE A 250 1.69 22.98 13.56
N GLY A 251 2.60 22.93 14.57
CA GLY A 251 2.47 23.80 15.71
C GLY A 251 2.34 25.25 15.28
N LEU A 252 1.12 25.64 14.93
CA LEU A 252 0.82 27.06 14.69
C LEU A 252 1.25 27.87 15.90
N GLU A 253 1.25 27.26 17.09
CA GLU A 253 1.85 27.82 18.28
C GLU A 253 3.37 27.88 18.18
N GLU A 254 4.07 26.80 17.77
CA GLU A 254 5.53 26.80 17.59
C GLU A 254 5.97 27.70 16.41
N VAL A 255 5.22 27.71 15.32
CA VAL A 255 5.48 28.61 14.18
C VAL A 255 5.16 30.06 14.56
N ALA A 256 4.09 30.30 15.29
CA ALA A 256 3.76 31.64 15.78
C ALA A 256 4.80 32.13 16.80
N GLU A 257 5.23 31.29 17.75
CA GLU A 257 6.29 31.63 18.69
C GLU A 257 7.63 31.88 18.01
N ALA A 258 8.04 31.03 17.05
CA ALA A 258 9.24 31.23 16.27
C ALA A 258 9.19 32.51 15.42
N ALA A 259 8.04 32.79 14.80
CA ALA A 259 7.82 34.03 14.03
C ALA A 259 7.89 35.27 14.93
N VAL A 260 7.25 35.23 16.11
CA VAL A 260 7.27 36.31 17.09
C VAL A 260 8.70 36.51 17.66
N ALA A 261 9.43 35.42 17.93
CA ALA A 261 10.80 35.50 18.37
C ALA A 261 11.73 36.11 17.29
N GLY A 262 11.53 35.72 16.02
CA GLY A 262 12.24 36.28 14.88
C GLY A 262 11.98 37.77 14.68
N ILE A 263 10.73 38.22 14.82
CA ILE A 263 10.33 39.64 14.74
C ILE A 263 10.99 40.42 15.88
N LYS A 264 10.94 39.94 17.13
CA LYS A 264 11.58 40.59 18.29
C LYS A 264 13.10 40.71 18.12
N ALA A 265 13.77 39.67 17.61
CA ALA A 265 15.19 39.69 17.34
C ALA A 265 15.57 40.70 16.24
N ALA A 266 14.76 40.78 15.17
CA ALA A 266 14.96 41.74 14.10
C ALA A 266 14.79 43.22 14.57
N GLN A 267 13.79 43.46 15.41
CA GLN A 267 13.52 44.76 16.04
C GLN A 267 14.68 45.17 17.00
N ALA A 268 15.17 44.24 17.80
CA ALA A 268 16.31 44.48 18.69
C ALA A 268 17.62 44.83 17.90
N LYS A 269 17.82 44.13 16.77
CA LYS A 269 18.95 44.38 15.89
C LYS A 269 18.89 45.78 15.20
N LYS A 270 17.65 46.20 14.84
CA LYS A 270 17.42 47.54 14.28
C LYS A 270 17.68 48.65 15.30
N ARG A 271 17.20 48.54 16.54
CA ARG A 271 17.45 49.50 17.64
C ARG A 271 18.91 49.65 18.00
N ARG A 272 19.73 48.58 17.89
CA ARG A 272 21.18 48.61 18.13
C ARG A 272 21.97 49.27 16.99
N ARG A 273 21.39 49.45 15.82
CA ARG A 273 21.99 50.12 14.67
C ARG A 273 21.65 51.62 14.63
N GLU A 274 20.60 52.02 15.31
CA GLU A 274 20.10 53.39 15.38
C GLU A 274 20.56 54.13 16.67
N ALA A 275 21.19 53.42 17.60
CA ALA A 275 21.88 53.95 18.80
C ALA A 275 23.42 53.98 18.60
#